data_dce24b18712b499cfb60b1735d08c6b6
#
_entry.id   dce24b18712b499cfb60b1735d08c6b6
#
_cell.length_a   1.000
_cell.length_b   1.000
_cell.length_c   1.000
_cell.angle_alpha   90.00
_cell.angle_beta   90.00
_cell.angle_gamma   90.00
#
_symmetry.space_group_name_H-M   'P 1'
#
loop_
_entity.id
_entity.type
_entity.pdbx_description
1 polymer ?
#
loop_
_entity_poly.entity_id
_entity_poly.type
_entity_poly.pdbx_seq_one_letter_code
_entity_poly.pdbx_strand_id
1 'polypeptide(L)'
;MEKVDRPLGPVVVDIAGTSLTDEEVKILQNPMVGMVILFTRNYENREQLHNLTHDIHSLRNPSLLIGVDHEGGRIQRFREEFTKIPSARSLGQLYDTDPQRAHNLTAACGLVMASELRACGVDFTFAPCLDLDYGQSAVIGNRAFHRNPRVVSILATAMVSGMAQAGMACCGKHFPGHGYATADSHVELPVDDRPLTDIRTNDEVPYASMGTLLTSVMPAHVTYPQVSPAPAGFSKK
;
A
#
# COMPACT_ATOMS: atom_id res chain seq x y z
N MET A 1 -4.72 13.84 -27.36
CA MET A 1 -6.12 13.49 -27.00
C MET A 1 -6.76 14.67 -26.29
N GLU A 2 -8.07 14.90 -26.48
CA GLU A 2 -8.79 15.95 -25.77
C GLU A 2 -8.99 15.53 -24.30
N LYS A 3 -8.59 16.44 -23.38
CA LYS A 3 -8.67 16.18 -21.94
C LYS A 3 -10.13 16.31 -21.49
N VAL A 4 -10.64 15.35 -20.76
CA VAL A 4 -12.04 15.31 -20.31
C VAL A 4 -12.16 15.87 -18.91
N ASP A 5 -13.03 16.88 -18.70
CA ASP A 5 -13.36 17.42 -17.38
C ASP A 5 -14.42 16.54 -16.69
N ARG A 6 -13.99 15.76 -15.68
CA ARG A 6 -14.88 14.88 -14.91
C ARG A 6 -14.31 14.63 -13.50
N PRO A 7 -15.16 14.60 -12.45
CA PRO A 7 -14.71 14.27 -11.10
C PRO A 7 -14.16 12.84 -11.05
N LEU A 8 -13.28 12.57 -10.07
CA LEU A 8 -12.76 11.22 -9.82
C LEU A 8 -13.86 10.34 -9.21
N GLY A 9 -14.03 9.16 -9.78
CA GLY A 9 -14.97 8.15 -9.29
C GLY A 9 -14.36 7.25 -8.21
N PRO A 10 -15.15 6.33 -7.64
CA PRO A 10 -14.72 5.46 -6.55
C PRO A 10 -14.02 4.18 -7.01
N VAL A 11 -13.89 3.93 -8.31
CA VAL A 11 -13.37 2.68 -8.85
C VAL A 11 -11.88 2.81 -9.14
N VAL A 12 -11.11 1.82 -8.70
CA VAL A 12 -9.71 1.61 -9.07
C VAL A 12 -9.66 0.53 -10.14
N VAL A 13 -8.97 0.79 -11.24
CA VAL A 13 -8.78 -0.17 -12.33
C VAL A 13 -7.30 -0.40 -12.61
N ASP A 14 -6.98 -1.47 -13.30
CA ASP A 14 -5.64 -1.75 -13.81
C ASP A 14 -5.61 -1.70 -15.35
N ILE A 15 -4.42 -1.83 -15.91
CA ILE A 15 -4.17 -1.86 -17.36
C ILE A 15 -3.32 -3.08 -17.74
N ALA A 16 -3.42 -3.50 -19.00
CA ALA A 16 -2.85 -4.77 -19.44
C ALA A 16 -1.33 -4.72 -19.66
N GLY A 17 -0.83 -3.60 -20.21
CA GLY A 17 0.55 -3.54 -20.72
C GLY A 17 1.33 -2.29 -20.29
N THR A 18 2.38 -1.99 -21.05
CA THR A 18 3.31 -0.87 -20.83
C THR A 18 2.90 0.42 -21.56
N SER A 19 1.79 0.39 -22.29
CA SER A 19 1.17 1.54 -22.97
C SER A 19 -0.35 1.36 -22.98
N LEU A 20 -1.09 2.45 -23.14
CA LEU A 20 -2.56 2.42 -23.21
C LEU A 20 -3.04 1.98 -24.59
N THR A 21 -4.06 1.11 -24.58
CA THR A 21 -4.87 0.79 -25.77
C THR A 21 -6.03 1.78 -25.90
N ASP A 22 -6.63 1.87 -27.10
CA ASP A 22 -7.81 2.71 -27.33
C ASP A 22 -9.01 2.32 -26.47
N GLU A 23 -9.13 1.04 -26.11
CA GLU A 23 -10.18 0.54 -25.22
C GLU A 23 -9.93 1.00 -23.78
N GLU A 24 -8.70 0.88 -23.28
CA GLU A 24 -8.32 1.35 -21.95
C GLU A 24 -8.49 2.85 -21.81
N VAL A 25 -8.16 3.63 -22.83
CA VAL A 25 -8.41 5.08 -22.84
C VAL A 25 -9.91 5.37 -22.61
N LYS A 26 -10.82 4.65 -23.27
CA LYS A 26 -12.27 4.80 -23.08
C LYS A 26 -12.71 4.42 -21.66
N ILE A 27 -12.15 3.33 -21.11
CA ILE A 27 -12.40 2.90 -19.73
C ILE A 27 -11.93 3.95 -18.73
N LEU A 28 -10.70 4.45 -18.89
CA LEU A 28 -10.11 5.44 -18.00
C LEU A 28 -10.81 6.81 -18.03
N GLN A 29 -11.47 7.13 -19.14
CA GLN A 29 -12.32 8.31 -19.25
C GLN A 29 -13.70 8.14 -18.62
N ASN A 30 -14.08 6.95 -18.15
CA ASN A 30 -15.36 6.73 -17.47
C ASN A 30 -15.40 7.48 -16.12
N PRO A 31 -16.49 8.20 -15.79
CA PRO A 31 -16.59 8.98 -14.55
C PRO A 31 -16.53 8.13 -13.28
N MET A 32 -16.79 6.83 -13.36
CA MET A 32 -16.67 5.93 -12.20
C MET A 32 -15.21 5.63 -11.83
N VAL A 33 -14.25 5.80 -12.75
CA VAL A 33 -12.84 5.56 -12.50
C VAL A 33 -12.22 6.78 -11.82
N GLY A 34 -11.48 6.54 -10.74
CA GLY A 34 -10.75 7.58 -10.00
C GLY A 34 -9.25 7.33 -9.92
N MET A 35 -8.83 6.07 -10.09
CA MET A 35 -7.45 5.67 -9.90
C MET A 35 -7.07 4.51 -10.81
N VAL A 36 -5.80 4.46 -11.20
CA VAL A 36 -5.16 3.32 -11.87
C VAL A 36 -4.16 2.69 -10.91
N ILE A 37 -4.21 1.37 -10.76
CA ILE A 37 -3.17 0.60 -10.06
C ILE A 37 -2.23 -0.05 -11.06
N LEU A 38 -0.92 0.16 -10.88
CA LEU A 38 0.12 -0.44 -11.72
C LEU A 38 0.73 -1.68 -11.05
N PHE A 39 1.12 -2.63 -11.89
CA PHE A 39 1.77 -3.89 -11.51
C PHE A 39 3.11 -4.05 -12.24
N THR A 40 3.85 -5.09 -11.91
CA THR A 40 5.14 -5.39 -12.58
C THR A 40 5.02 -5.50 -14.10
N ARG A 41 3.89 -5.98 -14.63
CA ARG A 41 3.64 -6.08 -16.07
C ARG A 41 3.56 -4.73 -16.80
N ASN A 42 3.36 -3.64 -16.05
CA ASN A 42 3.26 -2.29 -16.59
C ASN A 42 4.60 -1.55 -16.59
N TYR A 43 5.69 -2.25 -16.25
CA TYR A 43 7.02 -1.68 -16.11
C TYR A 43 8.04 -2.37 -17.00
N GLU A 44 8.79 -1.60 -17.77
CA GLU A 44 9.94 -2.03 -18.57
C GLU A 44 11.20 -1.27 -18.13
N ASN A 45 11.15 0.05 -18.06
CA ASN A 45 12.19 0.95 -17.57
C ASN A 45 11.57 2.27 -17.11
N ARG A 46 12.36 3.16 -16.50
CA ARG A 46 11.86 4.43 -15.94
C ARG A 46 11.29 5.38 -16.99
N GLU A 47 11.88 5.44 -18.18
CA GLU A 47 11.40 6.29 -19.28
C GLU A 47 10.02 5.82 -19.77
N GLN A 48 9.87 4.53 -20.00
CA GLN A 48 8.58 3.93 -20.39
C GLN A 48 7.51 4.20 -19.31
N LEU A 49 7.84 3.98 -18.03
CA LEU A 49 6.90 4.23 -16.93
C LEU A 49 6.49 5.70 -16.86
N HIS A 50 7.44 6.62 -17.01
CA HIS A 50 7.14 8.06 -17.04
C HIS A 50 6.19 8.42 -18.19
N ASN A 51 6.42 7.88 -19.38
CA ASN A 51 5.55 8.10 -20.54
C ASN A 51 4.14 7.55 -20.28
N LEU A 52 4.02 6.33 -19.76
CA LEU A 52 2.73 5.71 -19.40
C LEU A 52 1.94 6.55 -18.38
N THR A 53 2.59 6.97 -17.30
CA THR A 53 1.94 7.79 -16.26
C THR A 53 1.55 9.17 -16.79
N HIS A 54 2.38 9.78 -17.65
CA HIS A 54 2.05 11.02 -18.35
C HIS A 54 0.80 10.87 -19.21
N ASP A 55 0.71 9.80 -19.99
CA ASP A 55 -0.47 9.51 -20.82
C ASP A 55 -1.74 9.37 -19.98
N ILE A 56 -1.66 8.58 -18.87
CA ILE A 56 -2.80 8.41 -17.94
C ILE A 56 -3.23 9.76 -17.35
N HIS A 57 -2.30 10.56 -16.84
CA HIS A 57 -2.61 11.88 -16.26
C HIS A 57 -3.18 12.88 -17.28
N SER A 58 -2.85 12.70 -18.56
CA SER A 58 -3.31 13.57 -19.63
C SER A 58 -4.74 13.29 -20.07
N LEU A 59 -5.37 12.19 -19.66
CA LEU A 59 -6.70 11.79 -20.12
C LEU A 59 -7.83 12.65 -19.52
N ARG A 60 -7.64 13.17 -18.30
CA ARG A 60 -8.73 13.80 -17.52
C ARG A 60 -8.28 15.02 -16.74
N ASN A 61 -9.26 15.83 -16.33
CA ASN A 61 -9.11 16.91 -15.36
C ASN A 61 -10.25 16.79 -14.31
N PRO A 62 -9.96 16.61 -12.99
CA PRO A 62 -8.60 16.35 -12.46
C PRO A 62 -8.02 15.04 -12.99
N SER A 63 -6.69 14.96 -13.02
CA SER A 63 -5.98 13.76 -13.47
C SER A 63 -6.33 12.57 -12.60
N LEU A 64 -6.38 11.37 -13.22
CA LEU A 64 -6.51 10.11 -12.47
C LEU A 64 -5.33 9.95 -11.52
N LEU A 65 -5.58 9.41 -10.34
CA LEU A 65 -4.51 9.01 -9.44
C LEU A 65 -3.83 7.74 -9.97
N ILE A 66 -2.54 7.62 -9.75
CA ILE A 66 -1.77 6.43 -10.13
C ILE A 66 -1.12 5.85 -8.88
N GLY A 67 -1.44 4.58 -8.59
CA GLY A 67 -0.93 3.86 -7.43
C GLY A 67 -0.19 2.58 -7.78
N VAL A 68 0.60 2.09 -6.82
CA VAL A 68 1.35 0.84 -6.96
C VAL A 68 1.55 0.16 -5.61
N ASP A 69 1.62 -1.17 -5.59
CA ASP A 69 2.13 -1.93 -4.45
C ASP A 69 3.66 -1.89 -4.42
N HIS A 70 4.22 -0.98 -3.67
CA HIS A 70 5.66 -0.80 -3.56
C HIS A 70 6.02 -0.61 -2.09
N GLU A 71 6.17 -1.75 -1.37
CA GLU A 71 6.40 -1.81 0.06
C GLU A 71 7.88 -1.98 0.41
N GLY A 72 8.65 -2.51 -0.52
CA GLY A 72 9.97 -3.06 -0.34
C GLY A 72 9.96 -4.59 -0.22
N GLY A 73 11.14 -5.20 -0.07
CA GLY A 73 11.28 -6.65 0.01
C GLY A 73 10.69 -7.36 -1.22
N ARG A 74 9.81 -8.36 -0.96
CA ARG A 74 9.16 -9.12 -2.03
C ARG A 74 8.03 -8.36 -2.73
N ILE A 75 7.46 -7.36 -2.08
CA ILE A 75 6.40 -6.50 -2.64
C ILE A 75 7.00 -5.17 -3.09
N GLN A 76 7.74 -5.25 -4.15
CA GLN A 76 8.31 -4.10 -4.85
C GLN A 76 8.12 -4.35 -6.34
N ARG A 77 7.15 -3.66 -7.00
CA ARG A 77 6.74 -3.94 -8.38
C ARG A 77 7.78 -3.52 -9.39
N PHE A 78 8.43 -2.38 -9.17
CA PHE A 78 9.48 -1.86 -10.03
C PHE A 78 10.84 -2.10 -9.36
N ARG A 79 11.74 -2.80 -10.03
CA ARG A 79 13.01 -3.27 -9.44
C ARG A 79 14.24 -2.79 -10.18
N GLU A 80 14.25 -2.96 -11.49
CA GLU A 80 15.32 -2.48 -12.32
C GLU A 80 15.29 -0.94 -12.35
N GLU A 81 16.44 -0.28 -12.27
CA GLU A 81 16.58 1.17 -12.14
C GLU A 81 15.95 1.80 -10.88
N PHE A 82 15.35 1.01 -9.97
CA PHE A 82 14.86 1.44 -8.68
C PHE A 82 15.72 0.91 -7.55
N THR A 83 15.87 1.70 -6.50
CA THR A 83 16.56 1.27 -5.29
C THR A 83 15.83 0.09 -4.66
N LYS A 84 16.55 -0.99 -4.35
CA LYS A 84 15.99 -2.15 -3.67
C LYS A 84 15.77 -1.83 -2.20
N ILE A 85 14.52 -1.59 -1.83
CA ILE A 85 14.12 -1.32 -0.46
C ILE A 85 14.11 -2.64 0.33
N PRO A 86 14.72 -2.70 1.53
CA PRO A 86 14.67 -3.90 2.36
C PRO A 86 13.23 -4.26 2.75
N SER A 87 13.02 -5.52 3.17
CA SER A 87 11.72 -5.91 3.72
C SER A 87 11.45 -5.17 5.03
N ALA A 88 10.17 -4.91 5.33
CA ALA A 88 9.79 -4.30 6.59
C ALA A 88 10.32 -5.10 7.81
N ARG A 89 10.31 -6.44 7.73
CA ARG A 89 10.87 -7.31 8.78
C ARG A 89 12.35 -7.07 9.03
N SER A 90 13.14 -6.82 7.99
CA SER A 90 14.57 -6.50 8.16
C SER A 90 14.79 -5.22 8.96
N LEU A 91 13.93 -4.22 8.75
CA LEU A 91 13.95 -2.97 9.51
C LEU A 91 13.50 -3.20 10.96
N GLY A 92 12.49 -4.07 11.18
CA GLY A 92 12.07 -4.49 12.51
C GLY A 92 13.14 -5.26 13.26
N GLN A 93 13.86 -6.16 12.61
CA GLN A 93 15.00 -6.86 13.20
C GLN A 93 16.16 -5.91 13.58
N LEU A 94 16.40 -4.89 12.75
CA LEU A 94 17.36 -3.84 13.10
C LEU A 94 16.89 -3.05 14.33
N TYR A 95 15.60 -2.81 14.48
CA TYR A 95 15.04 -2.13 15.64
C TYR A 95 15.32 -2.87 16.96
N ASP A 96 15.33 -4.20 16.94
CA ASP A 96 15.61 -5.03 18.11
C ASP A 96 17.05 -4.83 18.64
N THR A 97 17.98 -4.39 17.80
CA THR A 97 19.40 -4.19 18.14
C THR A 97 19.82 -2.73 18.20
N ASP A 98 19.26 -1.89 17.32
CA ASP A 98 19.57 -0.45 17.22
C ASP A 98 18.32 0.32 16.78
N PRO A 99 17.43 0.69 17.73
CA PRO A 99 16.17 1.38 17.45
C PRO A 99 16.35 2.70 16.70
N GLN A 100 17.38 3.48 17.03
CA GLN A 100 17.60 4.78 16.40
C GLN A 100 18.03 4.64 14.94
N ARG A 101 18.93 3.72 14.66
CA ARG A 101 19.36 3.41 13.30
C ARG A 101 18.22 2.85 12.46
N ALA A 102 17.40 1.96 13.03
CA ALA A 102 16.23 1.41 12.35
C ALA A 102 15.23 2.51 11.97
N HIS A 103 14.92 3.42 12.90
CA HIS A 103 14.05 4.56 12.65
C HIS A 103 14.57 5.43 11.50
N ASN A 104 15.85 5.84 11.56
CA ASN A 104 16.46 6.71 10.56
C ASN A 104 16.51 6.03 9.18
N LEU A 105 16.88 4.74 9.14
CA LEU A 105 16.92 3.97 7.90
C LEU A 105 15.53 3.79 7.30
N THR A 106 14.51 3.54 8.14
CA THR A 106 13.12 3.39 7.68
C THR A 106 12.59 4.70 7.08
N ALA A 107 12.89 5.84 7.69
CA ALA A 107 12.54 7.15 7.12
C ALA A 107 13.25 7.39 5.78
N ALA A 108 14.54 7.06 5.69
CA ALA A 108 15.31 7.15 4.44
C ALA A 108 14.75 6.22 3.35
N CYS A 109 14.35 4.99 3.69
CA CYS A 109 13.68 4.08 2.75
C CYS A 109 12.37 4.66 2.22
N GLY A 110 11.55 5.26 3.08
CA GLY A 110 10.32 5.95 2.67
C GLY A 110 10.58 7.12 1.73
N LEU A 111 11.57 7.95 2.03
CA LEU A 111 11.95 9.09 1.20
C LEU A 111 12.46 8.66 -0.19
N VAL A 112 13.39 7.70 -0.23
CA VAL A 112 13.97 7.21 -1.51
C VAL A 112 12.90 6.59 -2.37
N MET A 113 12.11 5.66 -1.81
CA MET A 113 11.02 4.99 -2.50
C MET A 113 10.03 5.99 -3.12
N ALA A 114 9.57 6.93 -2.32
CA ALA A 114 8.61 7.93 -2.76
C ALA A 114 9.22 8.89 -3.81
N SER A 115 10.47 9.31 -3.64
CA SER A 115 11.15 10.18 -4.59
C SER A 115 11.29 9.52 -5.97
N GLU A 116 11.68 8.25 -6.01
CA GLU A 116 11.81 7.50 -7.26
C GLU A 116 10.46 7.28 -7.96
N LEU A 117 9.42 6.92 -7.20
CA LEU A 117 8.06 6.72 -7.72
C LEU A 117 7.47 8.05 -8.23
N ARG A 118 7.59 9.14 -7.45
CA ARG A 118 7.13 10.48 -7.86
C ARG A 118 7.84 10.98 -9.10
N ALA A 119 9.13 10.74 -9.24
CA ALA A 119 9.90 11.09 -10.44
C ALA A 119 9.40 10.38 -11.70
N CYS A 120 8.74 9.23 -11.55
CA CYS A 120 8.10 8.49 -12.64
C CYS A 120 6.59 8.77 -12.76
N GLY A 121 6.03 9.79 -12.07
CA GLY A 121 4.62 10.16 -12.16
C GLY A 121 3.65 9.29 -11.36
N VAL A 122 4.13 8.45 -10.43
CA VAL A 122 3.27 7.69 -9.53
C VAL A 122 2.90 8.55 -8.32
N ASP A 123 1.60 8.63 -8.00
CA ASP A 123 1.08 9.53 -6.97
C ASP A 123 1.00 8.89 -5.59
N PHE A 124 0.87 7.56 -5.55
CA PHE A 124 0.42 6.85 -4.37
C PHE A 124 1.08 5.48 -4.27
N THR A 125 1.45 5.06 -3.07
CA THR A 125 1.82 3.66 -2.82
C THR A 125 0.89 3.04 -1.78
N PHE A 126 0.49 1.78 -2.02
CA PHE A 126 -0.24 0.97 -1.04
C PHE A 126 0.74 0.43 0.02
N ALA A 127 1.39 1.34 0.73
CA ALA A 127 2.30 1.11 1.84
C ALA A 127 2.08 2.21 2.91
N PRO A 128 2.43 1.93 4.18
CA PRO A 128 3.06 0.73 4.72
C PRO A 128 2.08 -0.40 5.06
N CYS A 129 2.60 -1.64 5.15
CA CYS A 129 1.91 -2.74 5.80
C CYS A 129 1.98 -2.54 7.33
N LEU A 130 0.81 -2.45 7.97
CA LEU A 130 0.67 -2.25 9.42
C LEU A 130 0.31 -3.53 10.16
N ASP A 131 0.18 -4.64 9.43
CA ASP A 131 -0.10 -5.94 10.01
C ASP A 131 1.01 -6.38 10.98
N LEU A 132 0.63 -7.10 12.03
CA LEU A 132 1.57 -7.64 13.00
C LEU A 132 2.11 -9.00 12.55
N ASP A 133 3.37 -9.29 12.82
CA ASP A 133 3.98 -10.59 12.55
C ASP A 133 3.67 -11.60 13.66
N TYR A 134 2.61 -12.37 13.48
CA TYR A 134 2.30 -13.49 14.36
C TYR A 134 3.07 -14.79 14.02
N GLY A 135 3.85 -14.77 12.94
CA GLY A 135 4.69 -15.89 12.51
C GLY A 135 3.97 -16.99 11.73
N GLN A 136 2.66 -16.88 11.53
CA GLN A 136 1.84 -17.92 10.89
C GLN A 136 1.29 -17.55 9.50
N SER A 137 1.19 -16.26 9.20
CA SER A 137 0.69 -15.79 7.90
C SER A 137 1.78 -15.75 6.85
N ALA A 138 1.72 -16.66 5.87
CA ALA A 138 2.63 -16.64 4.71
C ALA A 138 2.39 -15.41 3.80
N VAL A 139 1.16 -14.88 3.80
CA VAL A 139 0.78 -13.70 3.00
C VAL A 139 1.43 -12.44 3.53
N ILE A 140 1.43 -12.26 4.85
CA ILE A 140 2.04 -11.12 5.51
C ILE A 140 3.55 -11.37 5.69
N GLY A 141 3.94 -12.35 6.47
CA GLY A 141 5.33 -12.75 6.64
C GLY A 141 6.27 -11.55 6.82
N ASN A 142 7.28 -11.45 5.95
CA ASN A 142 8.30 -10.39 6.00
C ASN A 142 7.83 -8.99 5.54
N ARG A 143 6.55 -8.83 5.18
CA ARG A 143 5.91 -7.54 4.93
C ARG A 143 5.61 -6.80 6.25
N ALA A 144 5.39 -7.51 7.35
CA ALA A 144 5.23 -6.92 8.67
C ALA A 144 6.57 -6.43 9.23
N PHE A 145 6.58 -5.26 9.85
CA PHE A 145 7.77 -4.75 10.53
C PHE A 145 8.12 -5.60 11.76
N HIS A 146 7.14 -5.88 12.60
CA HIS A 146 7.36 -6.51 13.89
C HIS A 146 6.09 -7.15 14.46
N ARG A 147 6.23 -8.01 15.49
CA ARG A 147 5.11 -8.52 16.26
C ARG A 147 4.53 -7.48 17.25
N ASN A 148 5.39 -6.62 17.79
CA ASN A 148 4.97 -5.61 18.76
C ASN A 148 4.32 -4.43 18.04
N PRO A 149 3.03 -4.10 18.33
CA PRO A 149 2.31 -3.03 17.64
C PRO A 149 2.94 -1.64 17.81
N ARG A 150 3.61 -1.38 18.95
CA ARG A 150 4.31 -0.12 19.17
C ARG A 150 5.52 0.04 18.24
N VAL A 151 6.27 -1.03 18.01
CA VAL A 151 7.40 -1.02 17.07
C VAL A 151 6.90 -0.81 15.65
N VAL A 152 5.80 -1.49 15.27
CA VAL A 152 5.14 -1.25 13.96
C VAL A 152 4.74 0.22 13.83
N SER A 153 4.10 0.80 14.83
CA SER A 153 3.71 2.22 14.84
C SER A 153 4.92 3.15 14.63
N ILE A 154 6.01 2.93 15.34
CA ILE A 154 7.22 3.76 15.25
C ILE A 154 7.84 3.70 13.86
N LEU A 155 8.05 2.49 13.33
CA LEU A 155 8.70 2.29 12.03
C LEU A 155 7.80 2.72 10.87
N ALA A 156 6.50 2.41 10.93
CA ALA A 156 5.56 2.86 9.92
C ALA A 156 5.44 4.39 9.88
N THR A 157 5.41 5.06 11.05
CA THR A 157 5.44 6.53 11.14
C THR A 157 6.70 7.09 10.50
N ALA A 158 7.87 6.49 10.76
CA ALA A 158 9.13 6.91 10.14
C ALA A 158 9.08 6.77 8.61
N MET A 159 8.58 5.65 8.09
CA MET A 159 8.42 5.43 6.65
C MET A 159 7.48 6.46 6.01
N VAL A 160 6.30 6.67 6.59
CA VAL A 160 5.31 7.65 6.08
C VAL A 160 5.87 9.07 6.14
N SER A 161 6.62 9.41 7.19
CA SER A 161 7.29 10.73 7.29
C SER A 161 8.31 10.93 6.16
N GLY A 162 9.05 9.89 5.80
CA GLY A 162 9.94 9.92 4.64
C GLY A 162 9.19 10.08 3.33
N MET A 163 8.11 9.34 3.12
CA MET A 163 7.25 9.44 1.95
C MET A 163 6.63 10.84 1.80
N ALA A 164 6.15 11.42 2.89
CA ALA A 164 5.57 12.75 2.92
C ALA A 164 6.56 13.84 2.51
N GLN A 165 7.86 13.71 2.84
CA GLN A 165 8.91 14.64 2.39
C GLN A 165 9.07 14.66 0.86
N ALA A 166 8.78 13.56 0.18
CA ALA A 166 8.73 13.49 -1.29
C ALA A 166 7.34 13.84 -1.86
N GLY A 167 6.38 14.24 -1.03
CA GLY A 167 5.02 14.59 -1.46
C GLY A 167 4.18 13.38 -1.92
N MET A 168 4.43 12.18 -1.40
CA MET A 168 3.70 10.97 -1.75
C MET A 168 2.63 10.63 -0.70
N ALA A 169 1.44 10.31 -1.15
CA ALA A 169 0.37 9.76 -0.34
C ALA A 169 0.59 8.28 -0.01
N CYS A 170 0.04 7.81 1.11
CA CYS A 170 0.25 6.48 1.66
C CYS A 170 -1.07 5.76 2.00
N CYS A 171 -0.99 4.43 2.17
CA CYS A 171 -2.10 3.59 2.58
C CYS A 171 -1.67 2.60 3.67
N GLY A 172 -2.22 2.76 4.87
CA GLY A 172 -2.07 1.74 5.91
C GLY A 172 -2.93 0.51 5.60
N LYS A 173 -2.33 -0.69 5.63
CA LYS A 173 -3.03 -1.93 5.29
C LYS A 173 -2.56 -3.10 6.15
N HIS A 174 -3.42 -4.08 6.40
CA HIS A 174 -4.80 -4.30 5.98
C HIS A 174 -5.71 -4.23 7.22
N PHE A 175 -6.48 -3.15 7.37
CA PHE A 175 -7.28 -2.88 8.57
C PHE A 175 -8.37 -3.96 8.82
N PRO A 176 -8.60 -4.40 10.05
CA PRO A 176 -7.88 -4.04 11.29
C PRO A 176 -6.56 -4.80 11.48
N GLY A 177 -6.29 -5.89 10.74
CA GLY A 177 -5.06 -6.67 10.74
C GLY A 177 -5.20 -8.02 10.08
N HIS A 178 -4.30 -8.36 9.15
CA HIS A 178 -4.28 -9.65 8.43
C HIS A 178 -3.22 -10.62 8.95
N GLY A 179 -2.38 -10.18 9.89
CA GLY A 179 -1.20 -10.95 10.32
C GLY A 179 -1.49 -12.24 11.06
N TYR A 180 -2.68 -12.36 11.68
CA TYR A 180 -3.10 -13.57 12.39
C TYR A 180 -3.72 -14.62 11.45
N ALA A 181 -4.41 -14.22 10.41
CA ALA A 181 -5.03 -15.13 9.46
C ALA A 181 -3.98 -15.88 8.63
N THR A 182 -4.10 -17.20 8.54
CA THR A 182 -3.15 -18.08 7.82
C THR A 182 -3.46 -18.17 6.34
N ALA A 183 -4.74 -18.10 5.97
CA ALA A 183 -5.21 -18.20 4.59
C ALA A 183 -4.84 -16.99 3.75
N ASP A 184 -4.64 -17.23 2.45
CA ASP A 184 -4.45 -16.17 1.45
C ASP A 184 -5.81 -15.70 0.93
N SER A 185 -6.13 -14.42 1.13
CA SER A 185 -7.39 -13.82 0.68
C SER A 185 -7.61 -13.82 -0.84
N HIS A 186 -6.57 -14.11 -1.64
CA HIS A 186 -6.69 -14.30 -3.08
C HIS A 186 -7.18 -15.71 -3.47
N VAL A 187 -7.10 -16.67 -2.55
CA VAL A 187 -7.41 -18.09 -2.82
C VAL A 187 -8.63 -18.55 -2.03
N GLU A 188 -8.72 -18.16 -0.76
CA GLU A 188 -9.84 -18.49 0.14
C GLU A 188 -10.15 -17.33 1.08
N LEU A 189 -11.32 -17.35 1.71
CA LEU A 189 -11.71 -16.31 2.66
C LEU A 189 -11.02 -16.54 4.01
N PRO A 190 -10.04 -15.69 4.39
CA PRO A 190 -9.35 -15.83 5.68
C PRO A 190 -10.29 -15.51 6.84
N VAL A 191 -10.06 -16.19 7.95
CA VAL A 191 -10.81 -15.99 9.19
C VAL A 191 -9.86 -15.70 10.33
N ASP A 192 -10.21 -14.70 11.13
CA ASP A 192 -9.59 -14.38 12.42
C ASP A 192 -10.67 -14.49 13.50
N ASP A 193 -10.62 -15.54 14.29
CA ASP A 193 -11.61 -15.88 15.30
C ASP A 193 -11.32 -15.29 16.69
N ARG A 194 -10.29 -14.43 16.79
CA ARG A 194 -9.95 -13.77 18.05
C ARG A 194 -11.06 -12.80 18.50
N PRO A 195 -11.20 -12.60 19.82
CA PRO A 195 -12.12 -11.61 20.36
C PRO A 195 -11.73 -10.20 19.92
N LEU A 196 -12.72 -9.32 19.76
CA LEU A 196 -12.51 -7.93 19.34
C LEU A 196 -11.55 -7.18 20.26
N THR A 197 -11.52 -7.52 21.55
CA THR A 197 -10.58 -6.92 22.52
C THR A 197 -9.12 -7.16 22.13
N ASP A 198 -8.79 -8.35 21.63
CA ASP A 198 -7.43 -8.71 21.23
C ASP A 198 -7.01 -7.95 19.95
N ILE A 199 -7.94 -7.83 19.01
CA ILE A 199 -7.73 -7.06 17.77
C ILE A 199 -7.49 -5.59 18.11
N ARG A 200 -8.32 -4.99 18.97
CA ARG A 200 -8.22 -3.58 19.38
C ARG A 200 -6.97 -3.26 20.17
N THR A 201 -6.53 -4.16 21.02
CA THR A 201 -5.35 -3.95 21.87
C THR A 201 -4.02 -4.26 21.16
N ASN A 202 -4.06 -4.88 19.99
CA ASN A 202 -2.89 -5.25 19.22
C ASN A 202 -2.95 -4.69 17.79
N ASP A 203 -3.80 -5.23 16.94
CA ASP A 203 -3.78 -4.99 15.49
C ASP A 203 -4.24 -3.57 15.11
N GLU A 204 -5.19 -2.99 15.86
CA GLU A 204 -5.65 -1.61 15.64
C GLU A 204 -4.69 -0.53 16.18
N VAL A 205 -3.76 -0.89 17.07
CA VAL A 205 -2.84 0.07 17.72
C VAL A 205 -2.01 0.88 16.70
N PRO A 206 -1.43 0.31 15.64
CA PRO A 206 -0.73 1.09 14.62
C PRO A 206 -1.62 2.14 13.96
N TYR A 207 -2.86 1.79 13.62
CA TYR A 207 -3.83 2.71 13.00
C TYR A 207 -4.20 3.85 13.93
N ALA A 208 -4.52 3.53 15.19
CA ALA A 208 -4.83 4.53 16.21
C ALA A 208 -3.64 5.47 16.48
N SER A 209 -2.42 4.93 16.48
CA SER A 209 -1.20 5.72 16.73
C SER A 209 -0.85 6.65 15.57
N MET A 210 -1.10 6.23 14.34
CA MET A 210 -0.76 7.01 13.14
C MET A 210 -1.85 8.03 12.78
N GLY A 211 -3.11 7.72 13.05
CA GLY A 211 -4.23 8.65 12.89
C GLY A 211 -4.22 9.37 11.53
N THR A 212 -4.16 10.69 11.56
CA THR A 212 -4.18 11.56 10.38
C THR A 212 -2.90 11.54 9.53
N LEU A 213 -1.86 10.83 9.95
CA LEU A 213 -0.67 10.62 9.10
C LEU A 213 -0.96 9.69 7.93
N LEU A 214 -1.94 8.80 8.06
CA LEU A 214 -2.38 7.94 6.97
C LEU A 214 -3.30 8.71 6.03
N THR A 215 -2.94 8.78 4.76
CA THR A 215 -3.80 9.40 3.73
C THR A 215 -5.02 8.54 3.45
N SER A 216 -4.86 7.23 3.52
CA SER A 216 -5.93 6.24 3.35
C SER A 216 -5.67 4.96 4.14
N VAL A 217 -6.69 4.13 4.24
CA VAL A 217 -6.65 2.82 4.90
C VAL A 217 -7.30 1.80 3.97
N MET A 218 -6.67 0.65 3.80
CA MET A 218 -7.21 -0.48 3.05
C MET A 218 -7.74 -1.52 4.03
N PRO A 219 -9.04 -1.86 3.98
CA PRO A 219 -9.60 -2.92 4.82
C PRO A 219 -9.12 -4.30 4.37
N ALA A 220 -8.95 -5.20 5.34
CA ALA A 220 -8.60 -6.59 5.08
C ALA A 220 -9.79 -7.36 4.48
N HIS A 221 -9.51 -8.25 3.53
CA HIS A 221 -10.47 -9.26 3.08
C HIS A 221 -10.51 -10.46 4.05
N VAL A 222 -10.64 -10.17 5.34
CA VAL A 222 -10.68 -11.13 6.44
C VAL A 222 -12.03 -11.04 7.12
N THR A 223 -12.60 -12.19 7.47
CA THR A 223 -13.80 -12.27 8.30
C THR A 223 -13.39 -12.38 9.77
N TYR A 224 -14.03 -11.59 10.62
CA TYR A 224 -13.86 -11.59 12.09
C TYR A 224 -15.18 -12.03 12.74
N PRO A 225 -15.43 -13.35 12.91
CA PRO A 225 -16.75 -13.87 13.30
C PRO A 225 -17.24 -13.34 14.65
N GLN A 226 -16.31 -13.02 15.55
CA GLN A 226 -16.64 -12.42 16.86
C GLN A 226 -17.15 -10.97 16.76
N VAL A 227 -17.03 -10.36 15.56
CA VAL A 227 -17.46 -8.96 15.28
C VAL A 227 -18.60 -8.96 14.26
N SER A 228 -18.39 -9.59 13.10
CA SER A 228 -19.34 -9.61 12.00
C SER A 228 -19.13 -10.85 11.13
N PRO A 229 -20.21 -11.44 10.57
CA PRO A 229 -20.07 -12.54 9.60
C PRO A 229 -19.57 -12.07 8.22
N ALA A 230 -19.56 -10.77 7.95
CA ALA A 230 -19.03 -10.20 6.71
C ALA A 230 -17.54 -9.86 6.85
N PRO A 231 -16.77 -9.94 5.75
CA PRO A 231 -15.39 -9.42 5.72
C PRO A 231 -15.32 -7.94 6.14
N ALA A 232 -14.17 -7.52 6.70
CA ALA A 232 -13.99 -6.19 7.29
C ALA A 232 -14.49 -5.04 6.38
N GLY A 233 -14.15 -5.06 5.08
CA GLY A 233 -14.53 -4.02 4.15
C GLY A 233 -16.03 -3.93 3.85
N PHE A 234 -16.81 -4.92 4.24
CA PHE A 234 -18.28 -4.99 4.06
C PHE A 234 -19.04 -4.98 5.38
N SER A 235 -18.35 -4.94 6.51
CA SER A 235 -18.97 -4.88 7.83
C SER A 235 -19.48 -3.47 8.12
N LYS A 236 -20.64 -3.40 8.78
CA LYS A 236 -21.22 -2.14 9.30
C LYS A 236 -20.90 -1.89 10.78
N LYS A 237 -20.06 -2.74 11.36
CA LYS A 237 -19.68 -2.70 12.77
C LYS A 237 -18.25 -2.23 12.94
#